data_7694837e0fe194a45f6e9aab19e88f1b
#
_entry.id   7694837e0fe194a45f6e9aab19e88f1b
#
_cell.length_a   1.000
_cell.length_b   1.000
_cell.length_c   1.000
_cell.angle_alpha   90.00
_cell.angle_beta   90.00
_cell.angle_gamma   90.00
#
_symmetry.space_group_name_H-M   'P 1'
#
loop_
_entity.id
_entity.type
_entity.pdbx_description
1 polymer ?
#
loop_
_entity_poly.entity_id
_entity_poly.type
_entity_poly.pdbx_seq_one_letter_code
_entity_poly.pdbx_strand_id
1 'polypeptide(L)'
;MSRGLGDVYKRQIYTGSEGSRLLFTNCYIEGTTDFIFGPSTALFEYCELHSKRDSYITAASTPKEVEFGYVFKNCKLTAAPGIKKVYLGRPWRPYAATAFINCEFGGHIRSEGWHNWKNPENEKTARYAEFKNTGEGADASGRVKWAKQLTDKEAVQYTPQNIFKECSNWYPYK
;
A
#
# COMPACT_ATOMS: atom_id res chain seq x y z
N MET A 1 -0.28 -18.32 -26.60
CA MET A 1 -0.51 -18.62 -25.18
C MET A 1 0.83 -18.77 -24.49
N SER A 2 1.25 -17.77 -23.74
CA SER A 2 2.45 -17.89 -22.90
C SER A 2 2.03 -18.59 -21.61
N ARG A 3 2.48 -19.81 -21.40
CA ARG A 3 2.39 -20.51 -20.12
C ARG A 3 3.49 -19.92 -19.24
N GLY A 4 3.15 -18.87 -18.48
CA GLY A 4 4.03 -18.32 -17.46
C GLY A 4 4.23 -19.32 -16.34
N LEU A 5 5.47 -19.71 -16.13
CA LEU A 5 5.95 -20.45 -14.96
C LEU A 5 5.58 -19.67 -13.68
N GLY A 6 5.25 -20.35 -12.60
CA GLY A 6 4.67 -19.82 -11.36
C GLY A 6 5.41 -18.70 -10.61
N ASP A 7 6.44 -18.11 -11.18
CA ASP A 7 7.24 -17.00 -10.65
C ASP A 7 6.95 -15.65 -11.32
N VAL A 8 6.09 -15.64 -12.34
CA VAL A 8 5.80 -14.48 -13.20
C VAL A 8 5.00 -13.39 -12.48
N TYR A 9 4.39 -13.70 -11.34
CA TYR A 9 3.50 -12.78 -10.62
C TYR A 9 4.16 -12.08 -9.42
N LYS A 10 5.46 -12.15 -9.27
CA LYS A 10 6.22 -11.29 -8.36
C LYS A 10 6.36 -9.91 -8.99
N ARG A 11 6.11 -8.85 -8.20
CA ARG A 11 6.37 -7.46 -8.60
C ARG A 11 5.62 -7.05 -9.88
N GLN A 12 4.28 -7.00 -9.79
CA GLN A 12 3.42 -6.69 -10.96
C GLN A 12 3.48 -5.23 -11.38
N ILE A 13 3.43 -4.31 -10.42
CA ILE A 13 3.43 -2.87 -10.68
C ILE A 13 4.71 -2.27 -10.13
N TYR A 14 5.67 -2.00 -11.02
CA TYR A 14 6.79 -1.13 -10.72
C TYR A 14 6.40 0.31 -11.02
N THR A 15 6.42 1.15 -10.01
CA THR A 15 5.93 2.53 -10.12
C THR A 15 6.97 3.52 -10.66
N GLY A 16 7.97 3.04 -11.35
CA GLY A 16 8.90 3.88 -12.11
C GLY A 16 9.90 4.68 -11.28
N SER A 17 10.18 5.90 -11.72
CA SER A 17 11.22 6.77 -11.16
C SER A 17 10.71 7.66 -10.02
N GLU A 18 11.65 8.17 -9.23
CA GLU A 18 11.39 9.20 -8.24
C GLU A 18 10.73 10.43 -8.88
N GLY A 19 9.82 11.07 -8.15
CA GLY A 19 9.04 12.21 -8.64
C GLY A 19 7.86 11.87 -9.54
N SER A 20 7.74 10.63 -10.01
CA SER A 20 6.55 10.20 -10.77
C SER A 20 5.30 10.20 -9.89
N ARG A 21 4.18 10.59 -10.51
CA ARG A 21 2.85 10.61 -9.88
C ARG A 21 1.90 9.75 -10.70
N LEU A 22 1.24 8.82 -10.04
CA LEU A 22 0.41 7.80 -10.69
C LEU A 22 -0.97 7.75 -10.05
N LEU A 23 -1.99 7.58 -10.88
CA LEU A 23 -3.36 7.34 -10.46
C LEU A 23 -3.85 6.00 -11.01
N PHE A 24 -4.32 5.16 -10.11
CA PHE A 24 -5.04 3.93 -10.43
C PHE A 24 -6.45 4.03 -9.86
N THR A 25 -7.46 3.90 -10.71
CA THR A 25 -8.84 3.96 -10.27
C THR A 25 -9.66 2.84 -10.86
N ASN A 26 -10.49 2.21 -10.03
CA ASN A 26 -11.33 1.07 -10.41
C ASN A 26 -10.54 -0.08 -11.08
N CYS A 27 -9.32 -0.33 -10.59
CA CYS A 27 -8.46 -1.38 -11.12
C CYS A 27 -8.55 -2.66 -10.29
N TYR A 28 -8.44 -3.81 -10.95
CA TYR A 28 -8.14 -5.08 -10.32
C TYR A 28 -6.64 -5.35 -10.46
N ILE A 29 -5.97 -5.53 -9.32
CA ILE A 29 -4.52 -5.72 -9.25
C ILE A 29 -4.24 -6.98 -8.45
N GLU A 30 -3.62 -7.99 -9.04
CA GLU A 30 -3.29 -9.23 -8.35
C GLU A 30 -1.80 -9.53 -8.39
N GLY A 31 -1.30 -10.23 -7.38
CA GLY A 31 0.10 -10.63 -7.37
C GLY A 31 0.47 -11.52 -6.18
N THR A 32 1.74 -11.85 -6.07
CA THR A 32 2.26 -12.76 -5.06
C THR A 32 3.11 -12.07 -4.00
N THR A 33 4.18 -11.40 -4.37
CA THR A 33 5.14 -10.80 -3.43
C THR A 33 5.53 -9.41 -3.91
N ASP A 34 5.40 -8.40 -3.01
CA ASP A 34 5.77 -7.02 -3.32
C ASP A 34 5.18 -6.56 -4.66
N PHE A 35 3.93 -6.90 -4.92
CA PHE A 35 3.40 -6.74 -6.27
C PHE A 35 3.07 -5.30 -6.65
N ILE A 36 3.14 -4.36 -5.68
CA ILE A 36 3.15 -2.91 -5.92
C ILE A 36 4.41 -2.37 -5.25
N PHE A 37 5.39 -1.92 -6.04
CA PHE A 37 6.69 -1.52 -5.51
C PHE A 37 7.30 -0.36 -6.29
N GLY A 38 8.18 0.41 -5.63
CA GLY A 38 8.91 1.52 -6.24
C GLY A 38 8.85 2.84 -5.47
N PRO A 39 9.45 3.91 -6.01
CA PRO A 39 9.67 5.18 -5.32
C PRO A 39 8.57 6.24 -5.54
N SER A 40 7.64 6.02 -6.48
CA SER A 40 6.69 7.05 -6.91
C SER A 40 5.63 7.39 -5.86
N THR A 41 5.05 8.57 -5.97
CA THR A 41 3.77 8.88 -5.35
C THR A 41 2.66 8.25 -6.19
N ALA A 42 1.84 7.39 -5.61
CA ALA A 42 0.74 6.73 -6.31
C ALA A 42 -0.54 6.71 -5.47
N LEU A 43 -1.64 7.16 -6.06
CA LEU A 43 -2.97 7.10 -5.49
C LEU A 43 -3.74 5.95 -6.15
N PHE A 44 -4.26 5.05 -5.31
CA PHE A 44 -5.14 3.96 -5.72
C PHE A 44 -6.51 4.22 -5.13
N GLU A 45 -7.53 4.37 -5.97
CA GLU A 45 -8.90 4.61 -5.53
C GLU A 45 -9.85 3.55 -6.09
N TYR A 46 -10.68 2.99 -5.23
CA TYR A 46 -11.68 1.99 -5.60
C TYR A 46 -11.08 0.77 -6.32
N CYS A 47 -9.85 0.41 -5.98
CA CYS A 47 -9.18 -0.74 -6.57
C CYS A 47 -9.40 -2.00 -5.71
N GLU A 48 -9.37 -3.16 -6.35
CA GLU A 48 -9.25 -4.44 -5.67
C GLU A 48 -7.80 -4.93 -5.74
N LEU A 49 -7.22 -5.24 -4.57
CA LEU A 49 -5.87 -5.77 -4.44
C LEU A 49 -5.96 -7.23 -4.04
N HIS A 50 -5.65 -8.14 -4.96
CA HIS A 50 -5.85 -9.58 -4.76
C HIS A 50 -4.53 -10.32 -4.53
N SER A 51 -4.36 -10.86 -3.32
CA SER A 51 -3.16 -11.60 -2.91
C SER A 51 -3.25 -13.06 -3.31
N LYS A 52 -2.28 -13.54 -4.08
CA LYS A 52 -2.21 -14.95 -4.54
C LYS A 52 -1.23 -15.79 -3.72
N ARG A 53 -0.59 -15.22 -2.70
CA ARG A 53 0.38 -15.90 -1.84
C ARG A 53 0.43 -15.23 -0.47
N ASP A 54 0.77 -16.02 0.55
CA ASP A 54 1.14 -15.50 1.88
C ASP A 54 2.46 -14.71 1.76
N SER A 55 2.38 -13.41 1.61
CA SER A 55 3.54 -12.54 1.37
C SER A 55 3.20 -11.07 1.67
N TYR A 56 3.60 -10.13 0.81
CA TYR A 56 3.47 -8.68 1.01
C TYR A 56 2.79 -8.03 -0.18
N ILE A 57 1.89 -7.08 0.06
CA ILE A 57 1.21 -6.32 -1.00
C ILE A 57 2.18 -5.27 -1.55
N THR A 58 2.72 -4.41 -0.68
CA THR A 58 3.52 -3.27 -1.10
C THR A 58 4.97 -3.36 -0.65
N ALA A 59 5.87 -2.81 -1.46
CA ALA A 59 7.27 -2.57 -1.13
C ALA A 59 7.67 -1.16 -1.63
N ALA A 60 7.26 -0.15 -0.88
CA ALA A 60 7.57 1.24 -1.21
C ALA A 60 9.05 1.57 -0.98
N SER A 61 9.59 2.45 -1.81
CA SER A 61 10.93 3.02 -1.66
C SER A 61 10.91 4.55 -1.72
N THR A 62 9.87 5.15 -1.14
CA THR A 62 9.62 6.59 -1.14
C THR A 62 10.82 7.36 -0.59
N PRO A 63 11.34 8.37 -1.30
CA PRO A 63 12.41 9.22 -0.80
C PRO A 63 12.02 9.98 0.47
N LYS A 64 13.02 10.40 1.26
CA LYS A 64 12.81 11.08 2.55
C LYS A 64 12.01 12.38 2.41
N GLU A 65 12.31 13.15 1.39
CA GLU A 65 11.73 14.47 1.11
C GLU A 65 10.35 14.41 0.46
N VAL A 66 9.94 13.25 -0.03
CA VAL A 66 8.62 13.03 -0.65
C VAL A 66 7.61 12.70 0.44
N GLU A 67 6.60 13.55 0.60
CA GLU A 67 5.61 13.43 1.68
C GLU A 67 4.70 12.21 1.52
N PHE A 68 4.16 11.98 0.32
CA PHE A 68 3.25 10.88 0.03
C PHE A 68 3.90 9.84 -0.87
N GLY A 69 3.93 8.59 -0.42
CA GLY A 69 4.27 7.42 -1.25
C GLY A 69 3.01 6.79 -1.85
N TYR A 70 2.67 5.59 -1.42
CA TYR A 70 1.44 4.92 -1.84
C TYR A 70 0.28 5.30 -0.94
N VAL A 71 -0.81 5.70 -1.55
CA VAL A 71 -2.07 5.98 -0.84
C VAL A 71 -3.19 5.14 -1.47
N PHE A 72 -3.79 4.29 -0.66
CA PHE A 72 -4.94 3.45 -1.03
C PHE A 72 -6.18 4.01 -0.37
N LYS A 73 -7.19 4.37 -1.16
CA LYS A 73 -8.46 4.92 -0.67
C LYS A 73 -9.63 4.11 -1.19
N ASN A 74 -10.52 3.72 -0.29
CA ASN A 74 -11.72 2.98 -0.64
C ASN A 74 -11.43 1.70 -1.45
N CYS A 75 -10.28 1.07 -1.19
CA CYS A 75 -9.85 -0.14 -1.86
C CYS A 75 -10.32 -1.38 -1.11
N LYS A 76 -10.39 -2.50 -1.80
CA LYS A 76 -10.71 -3.79 -1.24
C LYS A 76 -9.50 -4.72 -1.33
N LEU A 77 -9.13 -5.36 -0.22
CA LEU A 77 -8.05 -6.32 -0.14
C LEU A 77 -8.63 -7.72 -0.05
N THR A 78 -8.38 -8.53 -1.06
CA THR A 78 -8.87 -9.91 -1.18
C THR A 78 -7.72 -10.89 -1.34
N ALA A 79 -8.01 -12.17 -1.25
CA ALA A 79 -7.00 -13.21 -1.45
C ALA A 79 -7.57 -14.48 -2.09
N ALA A 80 -6.71 -15.23 -2.74
CA ALA A 80 -7.02 -16.55 -3.25
C ALA A 80 -7.34 -17.53 -2.10
N PRO A 81 -8.12 -18.59 -2.36
CA PRO A 81 -8.45 -19.60 -1.36
C PRO A 81 -7.19 -20.16 -0.67
N GLY A 82 -7.22 -20.24 0.67
CA GLY A 82 -6.12 -20.77 1.47
C GLY A 82 -5.03 -19.75 1.86
N ILE A 83 -5.05 -18.54 1.32
CA ILE A 83 -4.13 -17.47 1.69
C ILE A 83 -4.61 -16.80 2.99
N LYS A 84 -3.74 -16.72 4.00
CA LYS A 84 -4.13 -16.26 5.36
C LYS A 84 -3.09 -15.37 6.06
N LYS A 85 -1.91 -15.16 5.47
CA LYS A 85 -0.77 -14.53 6.15
C LYS A 85 -0.11 -13.45 5.28
N VAL A 86 -0.90 -12.43 4.91
CA VAL A 86 -0.44 -11.35 4.04
C VAL A 86 -0.15 -10.09 4.87
N TYR A 87 0.98 -9.47 4.62
CA TYR A 87 1.29 -8.13 5.15
C TYR A 87 0.81 -7.04 4.18
N LEU A 88 0.37 -5.91 4.71
CA LEU A 88 0.05 -4.71 3.94
C LEU A 88 1.27 -4.19 3.17
N GLY A 89 2.44 -4.32 3.79
CA GLY A 89 3.68 -3.95 3.12
C GLY A 89 4.93 -4.08 3.99
N ARG A 90 6.06 -3.80 3.34
CA ARG A 90 7.37 -3.69 3.95
C ARG A 90 8.21 -2.61 3.27
N PRO A 91 9.11 -1.90 3.99
CA PRO A 91 9.89 -0.81 3.42
C PRO A 91 11.07 -1.34 2.60
N TRP A 92 11.02 -1.15 1.28
CA TRP A 92 12.16 -1.50 0.41
C TRP A 92 13.37 -0.58 0.64
N ARG A 93 13.11 0.67 1.04
CA ARG A 93 14.13 1.65 1.44
C ARG A 93 13.69 2.37 2.72
N PRO A 94 14.63 3.00 3.46
CA PRO A 94 14.26 3.92 4.53
C PRO A 94 13.27 4.99 4.03
N TYR A 95 12.42 5.47 4.93
CA TYR A 95 11.37 6.47 4.65
C TYR A 95 10.22 6.03 3.74
N ALA A 96 10.16 4.73 3.40
CA ALA A 96 9.02 4.19 2.66
C ALA A 96 7.68 4.65 3.26
N ALA A 97 6.78 5.17 2.44
CA ALA A 97 5.49 5.69 2.85
C ALA A 97 4.35 4.93 2.17
N THR A 98 3.41 4.42 2.97
CA THR A 98 2.20 3.76 2.47
C THR A 98 1.05 4.01 3.44
N ALA A 99 -0.11 4.39 2.94
CA ALA A 99 -1.31 4.60 3.74
C ALA A 99 -2.51 3.87 3.14
N PHE A 100 -3.29 3.23 4.01
CA PHE A 100 -4.60 2.64 3.66
C PHE A 100 -5.71 3.40 4.38
N ILE A 101 -6.66 3.96 3.63
CA ILE A 101 -7.69 4.86 4.13
C ILE A 101 -9.06 4.39 3.66
N ASN A 102 -9.96 4.11 4.59
CA ASN A 102 -11.32 3.64 4.33
C ASN A 102 -11.36 2.39 3.44
N CYS A 103 -10.40 1.50 3.59
CA CYS A 103 -10.31 0.26 2.83
C CYS A 103 -11.01 -0.90 3.55
N GLU A 104 -11.41 -1.92 2.80
CA GLU A 104 -11.94 -3.17 3.33
C GLU A 104 -10.84 -4.24 3.30
N PHE A 105 -10.49 -4.78 4.46
CA PHE A 105 -9.43 -5.79 4.60
C PHE A 105 -10.04 -7.18 4.84
N GLY A 106 -9.78 -8.12 3.95
CA GLY A 106 -10.12 -9.51 4.17
C GLY A 106 -9.32 -10.13 5.32
N GLY A 107 -9.82 -11.23 5.90
CA GLY A 107 -9.21 -11.93 7.04
C GLY A 107 -7.83 -12.55 6.76
N HIS A 108 -7.32 -12.45 5.54
CA HIS A 108 -5.97 -12.87 5.17
C HIS A 108 -4.88 -11.88 5.62
N ILE A 109 -5.24 -10.64 5.99
CA ILE A 109 -4.28 -9.65 6.49
C ILE A 109 -3.85 -10.01 7.91
N ARG A 110 -2.55 -10.08 8.12
CA ARG A 110 -1.95 -10.40 9.42
C ARG A 110 -2.27 -9.31 10.46
N SER A 111 -2.39 -9.72 11.72
CA SER A 111 -2.63 -8.80 12.84
C SER A 111 -1.54 -7.74 12.97
N GLU A 112 -0.26 -8.10 12.71
CA GLU A 112 0.86 -7.16 12.73
C GLU A 112 0.74 -6.09 11.64
N GLY A 113 0.06 -6.39 10.54
CA GLY A 113 -0.18 -5.53 9.39
C GLY A 113 1.06 -5.25 8.53
N TRP A 114 2.18 -4.91 9.15
CA TRP A 114 3.39 -4.44 8.48
C TRP A 114 4.62 -5.22 8.91
N HIS A 115 5.64 -5.27 8.06
CA HIS A 115 6.89 -5.97 8.31
C HIS A 115 8.09 -5.03 8.08
N ASN A 116 9.11 -5.11 8.93
CA ASN A 116 10.26 -4.21 8.92
C ASN A 116 11.40 -4.60 7.96
N TRP A 117 11.17 -5.58 7.08
CA TRP A 117 12.20 -6.15 6.18
C TRP A 117 13.39 -6.79 6.94
N LYS A 118 13.16 -7.31 8.14
CA LYS A 118 14.19 -7.85 9.07
C LYS A 118 15.27 -6.82 9.41
N ASN A 119 14.95 -5.54 9.37
CA ASN A 119 15.82 -4.45 9.74
C ASN A 119 15.12 -3.50 10.71
N PRO A 120 15.43 -3.54 12.01
CA PRO A 120 14.80 -2.68 13.02
C PRO A 120 14.97 -1.17 12.77
N GLU A 121 16.01 -0.74 12.05
CA GLU A 121 16.19 0.67 11.71
C GLU A 121 15.07 1.21 10.80
N ASN A 122 14.46 0.34 10.01
CA ASN A 122 13.30 0.71 9.20
C ASN A 122 12.09 1.14 10.03
N GLU A 123 11.95 0.63 11.24
CA GLU A 123 10.85 1.01 12.15
C GLU A 123 10.90 2.47 12.57
N LYS A 124 12.12 3.06 12.58
CA LYS A 124 12.34 4.46 12.94
C LYS A 124 12.02 5.42 11.79
N THR A 125 12.03 4.95 10.55
CA THR A 125 11.95 5.79 9.36
C THR A 125 10.73 5.52 8.50
N ALA A 126 10.17 4.31 8.53
CA ALA A 126 8.99 3.95 7.75
C ALA A 126 7.77 4.81 8.16
N ARG A 127 7.03 5.28 7.15
CA ARG A 127 5.86 6.16 7.32
C ARG A 127 4.61 5.42 6.89
N TYR A 128 4.25 4.40 7.66
CA TYR A 128 3.08 3.57 7.39
C TYR A 128 1.88 4.00 8.22
N ALA A 129 0.73 4.10 7.57
CA ALA A 129 -0.47 4.64 8.19
C ALA A 129 -1.74 3.89 7.77
N GLU A 130 -2.70 3.88 8.68
CA GLU A 130 -4.03 3.32 8.48
C GLU A 130 -5.09 4.28 9.03
N PHE A 131 -6.28 4.31 8.39
CA PHE A 131 -7.39 5.11 8.85
C PHE A 131 -8.74 4.50 8.48
N LYS A 132 -9.56 4.24 9.50
CA LYS A 132 -10.96 3.77 9.37
C LYS A 132 -11.14 2.62 8.37
N ASN A 133 -10.19 1.69 8.33
CA ASN A 133 -10.33 0.48 7.54
C ASN A 133 -11.32 -0.46 8.23
N THR A 134 -11.98 -1.30 7.45
CA THR A 134 -13.03 -2.23 7.87
C THR A 134 -12.74 -3.66 7.46
N GLY A 135 -13.52 -4.62 7.91
CA GLY A 135 -13.36 -6.04 7.60
C GLY A 135 -12.50 -6.80 8.62
N GLU A 136 -12.43 -8.11 8.47
CA GLU A 136 -11.79 -9.02 9.45
C GLU A 136 -10.30 -8.72 9.68
N GLY A 137 -9.59 -8.26 8.64
CA GLY A 137 -8.16 -7.94 8.71
C GLY A 137 -7.86 -6.54 9.20
N ALA A 138 -8.87 -5.71 9.53
CA ALA A 138 -8.70 -4.31 9.90
C ALA A 138 -8.52 -4.09 11.41
N ASP A 139 -8.59 -5.14 12.23
CA ASP A 139 -8.33 -5.00 13.67
C ASP A 139 -6.90 -4.51 13.90
N ALA A 140 -6.81 -3.29 14.43
CA ALA A 140 -5.52 -2.64 14.69
C ALA A 140 -4.90 -3.00 16.05
N SER A 141 -5.57 -3.79 16.89
CA SER A 141 -5.09 -4.13 18.24
C SER A 141 -3.74 -4.88 18.24
N GLY A 142 -3.49 -5.67 17.19
CA GLY A 142 -2.25 -6.42 16.98
C GLY A 142 -1.23 -5.71 16.08
N ARG A 143 -1.52 -4.50 15.57
CA ARG A 143 -0.62 -3.76 14.67
C ARG A 143 0.72 -3.45 15.31
N VAL A 144 1.77 -3.47 14.51
CA VAL A 144 3.10 -3.04 14.95
C VAL A 144 3.04 -1.58 15.44
N LYS A 145 3.76 -1.28 16.51
CA LYS A 145 3.70 0.04 17.19
C LYS A 145 4.28 1.19 16.35
N TRP A 146 5.09 0.89 15.37
CA TRP A 146 5.72 1.88 14.48
C TRP A 146 4.85 2.23 13.26
N ALA A 147 3.73 1.54 13.05
CA ALA A 147 2.72 1.95 12.08
C ALA A 147 1.67 2.82 12.77
N LYS A 148 1.24 3.88 12.09
CA LYS A 148 0.38 4.91 12.66
C LYS A 148 -1.09 4.66 12.36
N GLN A 149 -1.93 4.76 13.39
CA GLN A 149 -3.37 4.96 13.20
C GLN A 149 -3.61 6.46 13.12
N LEU A 150 -4.08 6.95 11.97
CA LEU A 150 -4.29 8.39 11.76
C LEU A 150 -5.51 8.89 12.55
N THR A 151 -5.40 10.11 13.05
CA THR A 151 -6.54 10.88 13.54
C THR A 151 -7.35 11.47 12.38
N ASP A 152 -8.60 11.89 12.63
CA ASP A 152 -9.42 12.57 11.61
C ASP A 152 -8.68 13.80 11.04
N LYS A 153 -7.99 14.57 11.89
CA LYS A 153 -7.21 15.75 11.49
C LYS A 153 -6.05 15.41 10.53
N GLU A 154 -5.43 14.28 10.71
CA GLU A 154 -4.33 13.84 9.84
C GLU A 154 -4.86 13.25 8.54
N ALA A 155 -5.93 12.47 8.61
CA ALA A 155 -6.52 11.82 7.45
C ALA A 155 -7.05 12.82 6.39
N VAL A 156 -7.52 14.00 6.82
CA VAL A 156 -7.98 15.05 5.90
C VAL A 156 -6.87 15.60 4.99
N GLN A 157 -5.59 15.35 5.32
CA GLN A 157 -4.47 15.75 4.46
C GLN A 157 -4.30 14.82 3.24
N TYR A 158 -4.88 13.64 3.27
CA TYR A 158 -4.77 12.67 2.18
C TYR A 158 -5.78 12.93 1.05
N THR A 159 -5.82 14.16 0.55
CA THR A 159 -6.63 14.54 -0.62
C THR A 159 -5.81 14.38 -1.90
N PRO A 160 -6.45 14.13 -3.07
CA PRO A 160 -5.75 14.12 -4.34
C PRO A 160 -4.95 15.39 -4.60
N GLN A 161 -5.48 16.55 -4.21
CA GLN A 161 -4.82 17.85 -4.34
C GLN A 161 -3.50 17.91 -3.55
N ASN A 162 -3.50 17.42 -2.31
CA ASN A 162 -2.29 17.38 -1.48
C ASN A 162 -1.32 16.31 -1.97
N ILE A 163 -1.81 15.13 -2.34
CA ILE A 163 -0.99 14.01 -2.82
C ILE A 163 -0.25 14.40 -4.10
N PHE A 164 -0.94 15.06 -5.02
CA PHE A 164 -0.38 15.42 -6.32
C PHE A 164 0.14 16.87 -6.40
N LYS A 165 -0.10 17.70 -5.39
CA LYS A 165 0.40 19.10 -5.27
C LYS A 165 0.46 19.84 -6.61
N GLU A 166 1.68 20.03 -7.13
CA GLU A 166 1.94 20.78 -8.37
C GLU A 166 1.30 20.18 -9.63
N CYS A 167 0.85 18.94 -9.56
CA CYS A 167 0.16 18.25 -10.65
C CYS A 167 -1.36 18.14 -10.42
N SER A 168 -1.94 18.94 -9.56
CA SER A 168 -3.37 18.87 -9.21
C SER A 168 -4.29 19.09 -10.42
N ASN A 169 -3.85 19.81 -11.44
CA ASN A 169 -4.62 20.01 -12.68
C ASN A 169 -4.75 18.75 -13.55
N TRP A 170 -3.92 17.76 -13.29
CA TRP A 170 -3.94 16.47 -13.99
C TRP A 170 -4.98 15.49 -13.42
N TYR A 171 -5.38 15.66 -12.15
CA TYR A 171 -6.35 14.78 -11.52
C TYR A 171 -7.72 14.93 -12.18
N PRO A 172 -8.31 13.84 -12.74
CA PRO A 172 -9.47 13.94 -13.62
C PRO A 172 -10.78 14.24 -12.90
N TYR A 173 -10.83 14.10 -11.58
CA TYR A 173 -12.05 14.33 -10.79
C TYR A 173 -11.91 15.63 -10.00
N LYS A 174 -12.61 16.65 -10.46
CA LYS A 174 -12.73 17.96 -9.79
C LYS A 174 -13.89 17.97 -8.82
#